data_0d079b5bb69d1559c51927fabae6d59f
#
_entry.id   0d079b5bb69d1559c51927fabae6d59f
#
_cell.length_a   1.000
_cell.length_b   1.000
_cell.length_c   1.000
_cell.angle_alpha   90.00
_cell.angle_beta   90.00
_cell.angle_gamma   90.00
#
_symmetry.space_group_name_H-M   'P 1'
#
loop_
_entity.id
_entity.type
_entity.pdbx_description
1 polymer ?
#
loop_
_entity_poly.entity_id
_entity_poly.type
_entity_poly.pdbx_seq_one_letter_code
_entity_poly.pdbx_strand_id
1 'polypeptide(L)'
;MIQNREEKRMEQNQNIQIVQYKEQSIEIIQASNPSEVDWKKLDTKLTTWVIVSGFFSEAELAPLSNYFSFHPLIIEGVFQKKARPAFEEFDDGLFITSNCVNLDEEGDLADIPVFFYLTDHVLISFLGQQCAFFEPIIAKLKNGKPRLKKMKADYLLNLLLDYQVDHYLLLIESLGEKIEIIQDGILEEADSKDIQAIQHMRYVLYNFLRVVWPMREMINLFVMDDSDFISDGVKHFYRDIHSHL
;
A
#
# COMPACT_ATOMS: atom_id res chain seq x y z
N MET A 1 28.43 13.40 -10.53
CA MET A 1 27.80 12.89 -11.77
C MET A 1 26.82 11.72 -11.54
N ILE A 2 27.08 10.82 -10.60
CA ILE A 2 26.16 9.70 -10.25
C ILE A 2 24.94 10.24 -9.52
N GLN A 3 25.09 11.09 -8.50
CA GLN A 3 23.99 11.71 -7.78
C GLN A 3 23.01 12.50 -8.70
N ASN A 4 23.53 13.27 -9.65
CA ASN A 4 22.72 14.04 -10.62
C ASN A 4 21.96 13.14 -11.62
N ARG A 5 22.36 11.88 -11.80
CA ARG A 5 21.64 10.88 -12.61
C ARG A 5 20.55 10.17 -11.80
N GLU A 6 20.78 9.97 -10.51
CA GLU A 6 19.78 9.41 -9.60
C GLU A 6 18.68 10.43 -9.30
N GLU A 7 19.02 11.70 -9.04
CA GLU A 7 18.04 12.78 -8.88
C GLU A 7 17.17 12.98 -10.13
N LYS A 8 17.76 12.99 -11.34
CA LYS A 8 17.00 13.06 -12.60
C LYS A 8 16.16 11.81 -12.87
N ARG A 9 16.56 10.62 -12.39
CA ARG A 9 15.77 9.40 -12.47
C ARG A 9 14.62 9.41 -11.47
N MET A 10 14.80 10.05 -10.33
CA MET A 10 13.76 10.26 -9.31
C MET A 10 12.69 11.23 -9.80
N GLU A 11 13.07 12.37 -10.41
CA GLU A 11 12.13 13.34 -10.99
C GLU A 11 11.29 12.79 -12.16
N GLN A 12 11.81 11.82 -12.93
CA GLN A 12 11.12 11.25 -14.09
C GLN A 12 9.97 10.29 -13.72
N ASN A 13 9.80 9.95 -12.45
CA ASN A 13 8.82 8.95 -12.00
C ASN A 13 7.76 9.49 -11.01
N GLN A 14 7.67 10.80 -10.85
CA GLN A 14 6.63 11.42 -10.05
C GLN A 14 5.29 11.42 -10.80
N ASN A 15 4.25 10.95 -10.16
CA ASN A 15 2.91 10.92 -10.74
C ASN A 15 1.84 11.08 -9.65
N ILE A 16 0.89 11.98 -9.91
CA ILE A 16 -0.32 12.14 -9.12
C ILE A 16 -1.49 11.67 -9.97
N GLN A 17 -2.20 10.68 -9.50
CA GLN A 17 -3.42 10.21 -10.15
C GLN A 17 -4.59 10.38 -9.18
N ILE A 18 -5.66 11.02 -9.61
CA ILE A 18 -6.86 11.23 -8.82
C ILE A 18 -8.00 10.49 -9.50
N VAL A 19 -8.61 9.57 -8.78
CA VAL A 19 -9.75 8.78 -9.25
C VAL A 19 -10.97 9.19 -8.44
N GLN A 20 -11.89 9.93 -9.05
CA GLN A 20 -13.19 10.27 -8.44
C GLN A 20 -14.29 9.36 -9.00
N TYR A 21 -15.09 8.76 -8.13
CA TYR A 21 -16.12 7.85 -8.59
C TYR A 21 -17.39 7.90 -7.73
N LYS A 22 -18.52 7.60 -8.38
CA LYS A 22 -19.82 7.39 -7.75
C LYS A 22 -20.72 6.61 -8.70
N GLU A 23 -21.35 5.53 -8.22
CA GLU A 23 -22.30 4.70 -8.96
C GLU A 23 -21.92 4.37 -10.42
N GLN A 24 -22.23 5.26 -11.36
CA GLN A 24 -22.02 5.06 -12.79
C GLN A 24 -20.90 5.93 -13.38
N SER A 25 -20.38 6.88 -12.60
CA SER A 25 -19.34 7.80 -13.06
C SER A 25 -17.97 7.44 -12.48
N ILE A 26 -16.95 7.63 -13.29
CA ILE A 26 -15.55 7.61 -12.86
C ILE A 26 -14.83 8.68 -13.68
N GLU A 27 -14.09 9.51 -12.99
CA GLU A 27 -13.21 10.52 -13.58
C GLU A 27 -11.78 10.27 -13.09
N ILE A 28 -10.82 10.42 -13.99
CA ILE A 28 -9.41 10.25 -13.67
C ILE A 28 -8.68 11.49 -14.13
N ILE A 29 -7.99 12.13 -13.17
CA ILE A 29 -7.13 13.29 -13.39
C ILE A 29 -5.69 12.80 -13.17
N GLN A 30 -4.78 13.26 -14.02
CA GLN A 30 -3.35 12.99 -13.88
C GLN A 30 -2.57 14.30 -13.83
N ALA A 31 -1.56 14.36 -12.98
CA ALA A 31 -0.64 15.48 -12.83
C ALA A 31 0.74 14.94 -12.49
N SER A 32 1.78 15.72 -12.79
CA SER A 32 3.15 15.35 -12.42
C SER A 32 3.52 15.86 -11.04
N ASN A 33 2.83 16.91 -10.56
CA ASN A 33 3.11 17.54 -9.27
C ASN A 33 1.80 17.95 -8.56
N PRO A 34 1.73 17.88 -7.21
CA PRO A 34 0.58 18.34 -6.45
C PRO A 34 0.17 19.80 -6.69
N SER A 35 1.11 20.66 -7.10
CA SER A 35 0.84 22.06 -7.43
C SER A 35 0.06 22.26 -8.73
N GLU A 36 0.04 21.27 -9.63
CA GLU A 36 -0.71 21.31 -10.89
C GLU A 36 -2.20 20.98 -10.68
N VAL A 37 -2.54 20.42 -9.52
CA VAL A 37 -3.90 20.00 -9.19
C VAL A 37 -4.69 21.15 -8.60
N ASP A 38 -5.82 21.47 -9.18
CA ASP A 38 -6.80 22.39 -8.56
C ASP A 38 -7.68 21.60 -7.56
N TRP A 39 -7.14 21.42 -6.35
CA TRP A 39 -7.77 20.66 -5.26
C TRP A 39 -9.19 21.14 -4.93
N LYS A 40 -9.48 22.45 -5.13
CA LYS A 40 -10.79 23.05 -4.85
C LYS A 40 -11.87 22.64 -5.84
N LYS A 41 -11.49 22.09 -6.99
CA LYS A 41 -12.42 21.58 -8.00
C LYS A 41 -12.84 20.14 -7.79
N LEU A 42 -12.23 19.43 -6.84
CA LEU A 42 -12.65 18.06 -6.53
C LEU A 42 -14.08 18.08 -5.98
N ASP A 43 -14.92 17.21 -6.54
CA ASP A 43 -16.30 17.08 -6.06
C ASP A 43 -16.33 16.32 -4.73
N THR A 44 -16.63 17.03 -3.65
CA THR A 44 -16.69 16.46 -2.29
C THR A 44 -17.83 15.46 -2.07
N LYS A 45 -18.74 15.30 -3.05
CA LYS A 45 -19.83 14.30 -3.02
C LYS A 45 -19.42 12.97 -3.62
N LEU A 46 -18.25 12.90 -4.24
CA LEU A 46 -17.68 11.70 -4.83
C LEU A 46 -16.69 11.05 -3.87
N THR A 47 -16.55 9.73 -3.96
CA THR A 47 -15.41 9.06 -3.35
C THR A 47 -14.17 9.37 -4.18
N THR A 48 -13.14 9.87 -3.52
CA THR A 48 -11.90 10.31 -4.17
C THR A 48 -10.74 9.46 -3.70
N TRP A 49 -10.00 8.90 -4.64
CA TRP A 49 -8.72 8.24 -4.39
C TRP A 49 -7.60 9.06 -5.00
N VAL A 50 -6.71 9.59 -4.18
CA VAL A 50 -5.49 10.30 -4.60
C VAL A 50 -4.32 9.33 -4.48
N ILE A 51 -3.64 9.08 -5.59
CA ILE A 51 -2.48 8.19 -5.66
C ILE A 51 -1.25 9.08 -5.90
N VAL A 52 -0.37 9.13 -4.92
CA VAL A 52 0.89 9.86 -4.96
C VAL A 52 2.00 8.85 -5.17
N SER A 53 2.55 8.77 -6.37
CA SER A 53 3.59 7.81 -6.75
C SER A 53 4.90 8.49 -7.05
N GLY A 54 5.99 7.98 -6.49
CA GLY A 54 7.33 8.54 -6.66
C GLY A 54 7.82 9.28 -5.42
N PHE A 55 9.03 9.84 -5.54
CA PHE A 55 9.65 10.57 -4.44
C PHE A 55 9.38 12.06 -4.60
N PHE A 56 8.63 12.62 -3.68
CA PHE A 56 8.36 14.04 -3.57
C PHE A 56 9.12 14.61 -2.37
N SER A 57 9.56 15.85 -2.45
CA SER A 57 10.02 16.60 -1.29
C SER A 57 8.84 17.12 -0.47
N GLU A 58 9.08 17.50 0.77
CA GLU A 58 8.07 18.11 1.62
C GLU A 58 7.47 19.39 0.99
N ALA A 59 8.30 20.19 0.33
CA ALA A 59 7.87 21.40 -0.36
C ALA A 59 6.92 21.09 -1.55
N GLU A 60 7.16 19.99 -2.28
CA GLU A 60 6.30 19.57 -3.38
C GLU A 60 4.96 18.99 -2.86
N LEU A 61 4.95 18.35 -1.68
CA LEU A 61 3.73 17.86 -1.05
C LEU A 61 2.93 18.95 -0.33
N ALA A 62 3.49 20.14 -0.09
CA ALA A 62 2.84 21.22 0.64
C ALA A 62 1.44 21.61 0.09
N PRO A 63 1.19 21.69 -1.23
CA PRO A 63 -0.15 21.99 -1.74
C PRO A 63 -1.21 20.94 -1.34
N LEU A 64 -0.83 19.67 -1.36
CA LEU A 64 -1.66 18.55 -0.92
C LEU A 64 -1.88 18.62 0.60
N SER A 65 -0.79 18.74 1.36
CA SER A 65 -0.81 18.82 2.81
C SER A 65 -1.66 19.98 3.33
N ASN A 66 -1.54 21.16 2.72
CA ASN A 66 -2.32 22.35 3.09
C ASN A 66 -3.81 22.18 2.76
N TYR A 67 -4.14 21.54 1.64
CA TYR A 67 -5.53 21.35 1.25
C TYR A 67 -6.26 20.37 2.21
N PHE A 68 -5.59 19.27 2.59
CA PHE A 68 -6.14 18.27 3.50
C PHE A 68 -5.81 18.54 4.97
N SER A 69 -5.16 19.66 5.30
CA SER A 69 -4.78 20.07 6.66
C SER A 69 -4.02 18.98 7.42
N PHE A 70 -3.06 18.31 6.76
CA PHE A 70 -2.32 17.21 7.36
C PHE A 70 -1.60 17.63 8.64
N HIS A 71 -1.71 16.81 9.66
CA HIS A 71 -0.88 16.93 10.84
C HIS A 71 0.61 16.74 10.46
N PRO A 72 1.56 17.49 11.03
CA PRO A 72 2.99 17.35 10.68
C PRO A 72 3.54 15.93 10.77
N LEU A 73 3.06 15.11 11.72
CA LEU A 73 3.43 13.72 11.89
C LEU A 73 3.06 12.83 10.67
N ILE A 74 2.00 13.17 9.94
CA ILE A 74 1.62 12.45 8.71
C ILE A 74 2.70 12.65 7.65
N ILE A 75 3.16 13.89 7.48
CA ILE A 75 4.22 14.20 6.51
C ILE A 75 5.52 13.53 6.92
N GLU A 76 5.91 13.61 8.19
CA GLU A 76 7.08 12.89 8.73
C GLU A 76 6.97 11.37 8.49
N GLY A 77 5.78 10.80 8.72
CA GLY A 77 5.50 9.38 8.50
C GLY A 77 5.72 8.95 7.05
N VAL A 78 5.21 9.72 6.09
CA VAL A 78 5.35 9.42 4.65
C VAL A 78 6.82 9.35 4.20
N PHE A 79 7.74 10.06 4.86
CA PHE A 79 9.17 10.03 4.54
C PHE A 79 9.95 8.90 5.21
N GLN A 80 9.31 8.06 6.02
CA GLN A 80 9.98 6.92 6.64
C GLN A 80 10.32 5.86 5.60
N LYS A 81 11.59 5.52 5.49
CA LYS A 81 12.07 4.48 4.56
C LYS A 81 11.76 3.05 5.03
N LYS A 82 11.56 2.87 6.32
CA LYS A 82 11.19 1.58 6.95
C LYS A 82 10.14 1.87 7.99
N ALA A 83 8.96 1.32 7.79
CA ALA A 83 7.87 1.46 8.72
C ALA A 83 7.20 0.09 8.93
N ARG A 84 6.58 -0.11 10.08
CA ARG A 84 5.80 -1.33 10.37
C ARG A 84 4.34 -1.03 10.15
N PRO A 85 3.53 -2.00 9.71
CA PRO A 85 2.10 -1.84 9.66
C PRO A 85 1.54 -1.35 11.00
N ALA A 86 0.84 -0.23 10.94
CA ALA A 86 0.22 0.45 12.08
C ALA A 86 -0.80 1.47 11.57
N PHE A 87 -1.63 2.00 12.46
CA PHE A 87 -2.41 3.20 12.16
C PHE A 87 -2.42 4.17 13.34
N GLU A 88 -2.66 5.43 13.04
CA GLU A 88 -2.82 6.52 13.99
C GLU A 88 -4.06 7.33 13.61
N GLU A 89 -4.94 7.57 14.57
CA GLU A 89 -6.13 8.39 14.38
C GLU A 89 -5.83 9.85 14.69
N PHE A 90 -6.27 10.73 13.78
CA PHE A 90 -6.21 12.19 13.90
C PHE A 90 -7.64 12.75 13.85
N ASP A 91 -7.83 14.00 14.22
CA ASP A 91 -9.15 14.64 14.28
C ASP A 91 -9.93 14.55 12.95
N ASP A 92 -9.22 14.63 11.81
CA ASP A 92 -9.81 14.68 10.47
C ASP A 92 -9.60 13.39 9.64
N GLY A 93 -8.97 12.36 10.19
CA GLY A 93 -8.69 11.14 9.42
C GLY A 93 -7.79 10.13 10.10
N LEU A 94 -7.63 9.02 9.41
CA LEU A 94 -6.84 7.87 9.85
C LEU A 94 -5.58 7.77 9.00
N PHE A 95 -4.40 7.83 9.60
CA PHE A 95 -3.13 7.58 8.92
C PHE A 95 -2.72 6.14 9.11
N ILE A 96 -2.51 5.42 8.02
CA ILE A 96 -2.23 3.98 8.02
C ILE A 96 -0.90 3.74 7.32
N THR A 97 -0.07 2.95 7.93
CA THR A 97 1.15 2.39 7.35
C THR A 97 0.94 0.92 7.04
N SER A 98 1.27 0.50 5.85
CA SER A 98 1.33 -0.91 5.45
C SER A 98 2.57 -1.16 4.59
N ASN A 99 2.81 -2.39 4.19
CA ASN A 99 3.99 -2.75 3.43
C ASN A 99 3.62 -3.63 2.24
N CYS A 100 4.10 -3.27 1.04
CA CYS A 100 4.16 -4.19 -0.07
C CYS A 100 5.44 -5.00 0.01
N VAL A 101 5.37 -6.29 -0.21
CA VAL A 101 6.54 -7.17 -0.19
C VAL A 101 6.69 -7.90 -1.51
N ASN A 102 7.91 -8.02 -1.98
CA ASN A 102 8.29 -8.79 -3.16
C ASN A 102 9.61 -9.51 -2.89
N LEU A 103 9.99 -10.46 -3.74
CA LEU A 103 11.35 -10.94 -3.80
C LEU A 103 12.12 -10.14 -4.87
N ASP A 104 13.31 -9.71 -4.53
CA ASP A 104 14.23 -9.11 -5.49
C ASP A 104 14.91 -10.18 -6.37
N GLU A 105 15.85 -9.75 -7.23
CA GLU A 105 16.56 -10.64 -8.15
C GLU A 105 17.47 -11.64 -7.40
N GLU A 106 17.95 -11.30 -6.20
CA GLU A 106 18.76 -12.15 -5.33
C GLU A 106 17.87 -13.12 -4.51
N GLY A 107 16.57 -12.91 -4.51
CA GLY A 107 15.60 -13.69 -3.73
C GLY A 107 15.43 -13.21 -2.30
N ASP A 108 15.96 -12.04 -1.97
CA ASP A 108 15.74 -11.35 -0.70
C ASP A 108 14.38 -10.66 -0.65
N LEU A 109 13.84 -10.48 0.54
CA LEU A 109 12.58 -9.79 0.73
C LEU A 109 12.76 -8.28 0.59
N ALA A 110 12.23 -7.71 -0.47
CA ALA A 110 12.06 -6.27 -0.64
C ALA A 110 10.78 -5.82 0.08
N ASP A 111 10.95 -5.03 1.13
CA ASP A 111 9.89 -4.49 1.99
C ASP A 111 9.72 -3.00 1.68
N ILE A 112 8.59 -2.65 1.05
CA ILE A 112 8.29 -1.31 0.54
C ILE A 112 7.12 -0.73 1.34
N PRO A 113 7.34 0.31 2.17
CA PRO A 113 6.26 0.94 2.90
C PRO A 113 5.28 1.65 1.96
N VAL A 114 4.01 1.52 2.27
CA VAL A 114 2.90 2.21 1.64
C VAL A 114 2.11 2.92 2.73
N PHE A 115 1.82 4.20 2.53
CA PHE A 115 1.08 4.98 3.49
C PHE A 115 -0.27 5.36 2.92
N PHE A 116 -1.29 5.35 3.78
CA PHE A 116 -2.62 5.79 3.43
C PHE A 116 -3.08 6.87 4.42
N TYR A 117 -3.87 7.80 3.91
CA TYR A 117 -4.64 8.72 4.73
C TYR A 117 -6.09 8.63 4.33
N LEU A 118 -6.92 8.18 5.26
CA LEU A 118 -8.34 7.94 5.07
C LEU A 118 -9.14 9.03 5.76
N THR A 119 -10.10 9.59 5.04
CA THR A 119 -11.19 10.42 5.58
C THR A 119 -12.53 9.83 5.14
N ASP A 120 -13.65 10.45 5.50
CA ASP A 120 -15.00 10.00 5.12
C ASP A 120 -15.17 9.72 3.60
N HIS A 121 -14.56 10.55 2.75
CA HIS A 121 -14.77 10.49 1.30
C HIS A 121 -13.49 10.40 0.49
N VAL A 122 -12.33 10.56 1.14
CA VAL A 122 -11.04 10.60 0.45
C VAL A 122 -10.12 9.52 1.02
N LEU A 123 -9.48 8.79 0.12
CA LEU A 123 -8.33 7.96 0.42
C LEU A 123 -7.13 8.51 -0.34
N ILE A 124 -6.05 8.79 0.36
CA ILE A 124 -4.77 9.18 -0.24
C ILE A 124 -3.79 8.04 -0.01
N SER A 125 -3.13 7.57 -1.06
CA SER A 125 -2.06 6.56 -0.97
C SER A 125 -0.74 7.16 -1.43
N PHE A 126 0.30 6.97 -0.62
CA PHE A 126 1.67 7.37 -0.92
C PHE A 126 2.48 6.10 -1.21
N LEU A 127 2.99 6.04 -2.43
CA LEU A 127 3.77 4.92 -2.95
C LEU A 127 5.17 5.43 -3.27
N GLY A 128 6.19 4.85 -2.72
CA GLY A 128 7.58 5.25 -2.96
C GLY A 128 7.94 5.20 -4.43
N GLN A 129 8.55 4.32 -5.04
CA GLN A 129 8.79 4.23 -6.49
C GLN A 129 7.51 3.87 -7.25
N GLN A 130 7.49 4.03 -8.58
CA GLN A 130 6.38 3.61 -9.44
C GLN A 130 5.90 2.22 -9.05
N CYS A 131 4.88 2.18 -8.25
CA CYS A 131 4.27 0.94 -7.85
C CYS A 131 2.98 0.79 -8.66
N ALA A 132 3.08 0.10 -9.80
CA ALA A 132 1.92 -0.37 -10.55
C ALA A 132 1.07 -1.38 -9.74
N PHE A 133 1.43 -1.56 -8.46
CA PHE A 133 0.83 -2.54 -7.57
C PHE A 133 -0.70 -2.41 -7.48
N PHE A 134 -1.22 -1.18 -7.48
CA PHE A 134 -2.65 -0.92 -7.41
C PHE A 134 -3.36 -0.71 -8.76
N GLU A 135 -2.67 -0.83 -9.88
CA GLU A 135 -3.30 -0.74 -11.22
C GLU A 135 -4.48 -1.71 -11.41
N PRO A 136 -4.45 -2.97 -10.91
CA PRO A 136 -5.60 -3.87 -11.00
C PRO A 136 -6.84 -3.33 -10.28
N ILE A 137 -6.67 -2.59 -9.18
CA ILE A 137 -7.78 -1.96 -8.45
C ILE A 137 -8.37 -0.80 -9.27
N ILE A 138 -7.52 0.01 -9.90
CA ILE A 138 -7.98 1.07 -10.82
C ILE A 138 -8.78 0.45 -11.98
N ALA A 139 -8.27 -0.63 -12.58
CA ALA A 139 -8.98 -1.36 -13.64
C ALA A 139 -10.32 -1.95 -13.14
N LYS A 140 -10.35 -2.48 -11.91
CA LYS A 140 -11.56 -2.98 -11.25
C LYS A 140 -12.58 -1.86 -11.01
N LEU A 141 -12.14 -0.65 -10.64
CA LEU A 141 -13.01 0.52 -10.51
C LEU A 141 -13.55 0.98 -11.87
N LYS A 142 -12.73 0.99 -12.92
CA LYS A 142 -13.15 1.37 -14.29
C LYS A 142 -14.21 0.42 -14.84
N ASN A 143 -13.97 -0.88 -14.75
CA ASN A 143 -14.74 -1.93 -15.41
C ASN A 143 -15.71 -2.64 -14.45
N GLY A 144 -15.67 -2.31 -13.17
CA GLY A 144 -16.42 -2.99 -12.12
C GLY A 144 -17.91 -2.72 -12.12
N LYS A 145 -18.65 -3.58 -11.41
CA LYS A 145 -20.10 -3.44 -11.24
C LYS A 145 -20.43 -2.14 -10.49
N PRO A 146 -21.58 -1.50 -10.78
CA PRO A 146 -22.03 -0.28 -10.11
C PRO A 146 -22.03 -0.36 -8.57
N ARG A 147 -22.21 -1.56 -8.01
CA ARG A 147 -22.18 -1.79 -6.56
C ARG A 147 -20.82 -1.43 -5.93
N LEU A 148 -19.71 -1.69 -6.63
CA LEU A 148 -18.39 -1.32 -6.15
C LEU A 148 -18.24 0.20 -6.02
N LYS A 149 -18.77 0.94 -6.99
CA LYS A 149 -18.70 2.40 -7.03
C LYS A 149 -19.63 3.11 -6.03
N LYS A 150 -20.51 2.37 -5.35
CA LYS A 150 -21.34 2.90 -4.24
C LYS A 150 -20.62 2.91 -2.90
N MET A 151 -19.50 2.22 -2.82
CA MET A 151 -18.75 2.08 -1.58
C MET A 151 -17.88 3.32 -1.34
N LYS A 152 -17.72 3.67 -0.07
CA LYS A 152 -16.94 4.83 0.36
C LYS A 152 -15.42 4.54 0.39
N ALA A 153 -14.66 5.51 0.86
CA ALA A 153 -13.20 5.45 0.95
C ALA A 153 -12.69 4.35 1.91
N ASP A 154 -13.43 4.04 2.97
CA ASP A 154 -13.14 2.96 3.92
C ASP A 154 -13.14 1.55 3.26
N TYR A 155 -14.09 1.30 2.36
CA TYR A 155 -14.11 0.07 1.58
C TYR A 155 -13.02 0.05 0.51
N LEU A 156 -12.67 1.19 -0.07
CA LEU A 156 -11.55 1.27 -0.99
C LEU A 156 -10.23 0.92 -0.29
N LEU A 157 -10.01 1.45 0.93
CA LEU A 157 -8.88 1.04 1.76
C LEU A 157 -8.87 -0.47 1.98
N ASN A 158 -10.02 -1.06 2.33
CA ASN A 158 -10.15 -2.51 2.49
C ASN A 158 -9.71 -3.25 1.21
N LEU A 159 -10.17 -2.84 0.02
CA LEU A 159 -9.77 -3.45 -1.25
C LEU A 159 -8.25 -3.39 -1.51
N LEU A 160 -7.60 -2.31 -1.10
CA LEU A 160 -6.15 -2.15 -1.28
C LEU A 160 -5.38 -3.04 -0.31
N LEU A 161 -5.83 -3.14 0.95
CA LEU A 161 -5.22 -4.00 1.96
C LEU A 161 -5.46 -5.48 1.64
N ASP A 162 -6.66 -5.85 1.19
CA ASP A 162 -7.00 -7.19 0.71
C ASP A 162 -6.07 -7.62 -0.44
N TYR A 163 -5.89 -6.74 -1.41
CA TYR A 163 -4.98 -6.98 -2.53
C TYR A 163 -3.52 -7.16 -2.08
N GLN A 164 -3.07 -6.42 -1.05
CA GLN A 164 -1.74 -6.62 -0.48
C GLN A 164 -1.62 -7.98 0.20
N VAL A 165 -2.64 -8.41 0.95
CA VAL A 165 -2.65 -9.70 1.64
C VAL A 165 -2.73 -10.86 0.65
N ASP A 166 -3.53 -10.76 -0.41
CA ASP A 166 -3.53 -11.73 -1.52
C ASP A 166 -2.12 -11.91 -2.10
N HIS A 167 -1.37 -10.80 -2.24
CA HIS A 167 0.00 -10.86 -2.72
C HIS A 167 0.95 -11.56 -1.72
N TYR A 168 0.72 -11.41 -0.41
CA TYR A 168 1.47 -12.14 0.62
C TYR A 168 1.24 -13.66 0.50
N LEU A 169 0.01 -14.10 0.21
CA LEU A 169 -0.31 -15.50 -0.01
C LEU A 169 0.45 -16.08 -1.22
N LEU A 170 0.45 -15.36 -2.34
CA LEU A 170 1.22 -15.77 -3.52
C LEU A 170 2.73 -15.85 -3.23
N LEU A 171 3.25 -14.93 -2.42
CA LEU A 171 4.64 -14.94 -2.03
C LEU A 171 4.98 -16.15 -1.16
N ILE A 172 4.15 -16.48 -0.16
CA ILE A 172 4.40 -17.63 0.71
C ILE A 172 4.30 -18.96 -0.06
N GLU A 173 3.41 -19.07 -1.04
CA GLU A 173 3.34 -20.22 -1.94
C GLU A 173 4.65 -20.38 -2.74
N SER A 174 5.16 -19.28 -3.34
CA SER A 174 6.44 -19.29 -4.05
C SER A 174 7.63 -19.65 -3.14
N LEU A 175 7.63 -19.21 -1.87
CA LEU A 175 8.65 -19.60 -0.90
C LEU A 175 8.54 -21.09 -0.53
N GLY A 176 7.32 -21.62 -0.44
CA GLY A 176 7.07 -23.05 -0.25
C GLY A 176 7.69 -23.90 -1.35
N GLU A 177 7.44 -23.57 -2.60
CA GLU A 177 8.04 -24.26 -3.77
C GLU A 177 9.58 -24.25 -3.71
N LYS A 178 10.18 -23.11 -3.34
CA LYS A 178 11.65 -23.02 -3.17
C LYS A 178 12.17 -23.91 -2.05
N ILE A 179 11.43 -24.06 -0.96
CA ILE A 179 11.79 -24.97 0.15
C ILE A 179 11.76 -26.41 -0.32
N GLU A 180 10.76 -26.83 -1.10
CA GLU A 180 10.66 -28.17 -1.67
C GLU A 180 11.86 -28.49 -2.58
N ILE A 181 12.25 -27.55 -3.45
CA ILE A 181 13.43 -27.72 -4.31
C ILE A 181 14.72 -27.90 -3.49
N ILE A 182 14.90 -27.12 -2.40
CA ILE A 182 16.04 -27.27 -1.50
C ILE A 182 16.03 -28.65 -0.83
N GLN A 183 14.85 -29.10 -0.37
CA GLN A 183 14.69 -30.37 0.28
C GLN A 183 15.01 -31.55 -0.64
N ASP A 184 14.55 -31.52 -1.89
CA ASP A 184 14.84 -32.56 -2.88
C ASP A 184 16.34 -32.63 -3.20
N GLY A 185 17.01 -31.47 -3.37
CA GLY A 185 18.46 -31.41 -3.56
C GLY A 185 19.24 -32.08 -2.44
N ILE A 186 18.87 -31.83 -1.17
CA ILE A 186 19.50 -32.46 0.01
C ILE A 186 19.33 -33.99 0.01
N LEU A 187 18.18 -34.48 -0.45
CA LEU A 187 17.88 -35.92 -0.50
C LEU A 187 18.69 -36.65 -1.58
N GLU A 188 19.03 -35.96 -2.67
CA GLU A 188 19.85 -36.53 -3.75
C GLU A 188 21.36 -36.55 -3.38
N GLU A 189 21.93 -35.41 -3.00
CA GLU A 189 23.34 -35.29 -2.61
C GLU A 189 23.53 -34.01 -1.76
N ALA A 190 23.62 -34.17 -0.44
CA ALA A 190 23.79 -33.04 0.49
C ALA A 190 25.13 -32.30 0.31
N ASP A 191 25.07 -30.99 0.03
CA ASP A 191 26.23 -30.11 -0.14
C ASP A 191 26.23 -28.95 0.86
N SER A 192 27.36 -28.31 1.05
CA SER A 192 27.51 -27.10 1.85
C SER A 192 26.65 -25.93 1.36
N LYS A 193 26.30 -25.90 0.07
CA LYS A 193 25.39 -24.93 -0.53
C LYS A 193 23.97 -25.05 0.01
N ASP A 194 23.51 -26.27 0.33
CA ASP A 194 22.18 -26.50 0.88
C ASP A 194 22.01 -25.86 2.26
N ILE A 195 23.08 -25.89 3.08
CA ILE A 195 23.08 -25.20 4.38
C ILE A 195 22.93 -23.68 4.19
N GLN A 196 23.59 -23.11 3.19
CA GLN A 196 23.45 -21.67 2.87
C GLN A 196 22.05 -21.34 2.37
N ALA A 197 21.49 -22.18 1.51
CA ALA A 197 20.12 -22.02 0.99
C ALA A 197 19.07 -22.07 2.12
N ILE A 198 19.21 -23.02 3.06
CA ILE A 198 18.36 -23.11 4.25
C ILE A 198 18.48 -21.85 5.12
N GLN A 199 19.70 -21.37 5.36
CA GLN A 199 19.91 -20.16 6.16
C GLN A 199 19.32 -18.94 5.51
N HIS A 200 19.49 -18.79 4.20
CA HIS A 200 18.89 -17.72 3.41
C HIS A 200 17.35 -17.78 3.48
N MET A 201 16.76 -18.94 3.26
CA MET A 201 15.31 -19.12 3.34
C MET A 201 14.76 -18.76 4.73
N ARG A 202 15.45 -19.17 5.80
CA ARG A 202 15.09 -18.76 7.17
C ARG A 202 15.11 -17.25 7.35
N TYR A 203 16.10 -16.57 6.79
CA TYR A 203 16.21 -15.11 6.84
C TYR A 203 15.05 -14.45 6.12
N VAL A 204 14.71 -14.91 4.91
CA VAL A 204 13.58 -14.39 4.12
C VAL A 204 12.27 -14.58 4.86
N LEU A 205 11.99 -15.80 5.39
CA LEU A 205 10.79 -16.08 6.15
C LEU A 205 10.68 -15.23 7.43
N TYR A 206 11.79 -15.05 8.15
CA TYR A 206 11.80 -14.21 9.34
C TYR A 206 11.45 -12.76 9.03
N ASN A 207 12.01 -12.20 7.93
CA ASN A 207 11.68 -10.85 7.51
C ASN A 207 10.23 -10.73 7.03
N PHE A 208 9.70 -11.76 6.37
CA PHE A 208 8.30 -11.81 5.96
C PHE A 208 7.36 -11.77 7.17
N LEU A 209 7.62 -12.58 8.20
CA LEU A 209 6.83 -12.57 9.44
C LEU A 209 6.85 -11.22 10.16
N ARG A 210 7.95 -10.45 10.04
CA ARG A 210 8.04 -9.10 10.61
C ARG A 210 7.09 -8.09 9.94
N VAL A 211 6.61 -8.38 8.76
CA VAL A 211 5.58 -7.58 8.05
C VAL A 211 4.19 -8.14 8.35
N VAL A 212 4.01 -9.45 8.24
CA VAL A 212 2.70 -10.10 8.35
C VAL A 212 2.10 -9.95 9.75
N TRP A 213 2.87 -10.16 10.81
CA TRP A 213 2.33 -10.07 12.18
C TRP A 213 1.82 -8.68 12.54
N PRO A 214 2.56 -7.57 12.33
CA PRO A 214 2.00 -6.24 12.57
C PRO A 214 0.80 -5.92 11.67
N MET A 215 0.80 -6.39 10.42
CA MET A 215 -0.34 -6.23 9.51
C MET A 215 -1.59 -6.90 10.07
N ARG A 216 -1.48 -8.13 10.56
CA ARG A 216 -2.56 -8.87 11.20
C ARG A 216 -3.10 -8.14 12.43
N GLU A 217 -2.22 -7.65 13.31
CA GLU A 217 -2.62 -6.88 14.48
C GLU A 217 -3.34 -5.59 14.11
N MET A 218 -2.82 -4.87 13.11
CA MET A 218 -3.46 -3.65 12.60
C MET A 218 -4.87 -3.94 12.05
N ILE A 219 -5.02 -4.97 11.23
CA ILE A 219 -6.35 -5.35 10.69
C ILE A 219 -7.30 -5.78 11.81
N ASN A 220 -6.82 -6.49 12.83
CA ASN A 220 -7.63 -6.86 13.99
C ASN A 220 -8.16 -5.64 14.74
N LEU A 221 -7.34 -4.60 14.88
CA LEU A 221 -7.76 -3.34 15.50
C LEU A 221 -8.87 -2.67 14.66
N PHE A 222 -8.78 -2.64 13.32
CA PHE A 222 -9.87 -2.12 12.47
C PHE A 222 -11.21 -2.85 12.65
N VAL A 223 -11.17 -4.12 13.01
CA VAL A 223 -12.38 -4.90 13.30
C VAL A 223 -12.99 -4.52 14.65
N MET A 224 -12.13 -4.23 15.64
CA MET A 224 -12.51 -4.01 17.03
C MET A 224 -12.74 -2.54 17.39
N ASP A 225 -12.16 -1.64 16.62
CA ASP A 225 -12.18 -0.21 16.89
C ASP A 225 -13.51 0.42 16.47
N ASP A 226 -13.96 1.41 17.26
CA ASP A 226 -15.12 2.24 16.98
C ASP A 226 -14.72 3.56 16.31
N SER A 227 -13.65 3.51 15.47
CA SER A 227 -13.23 4.67 14.69
C SER A 227 -14.36 5.17 13.78
N ASP A 228 -14.59 6.46 13.78
CA ASP A 228 -15.60 7.12 12.94
C ASP A 228 -15.29 7.00 11.44
N PHE A 229 -14.04 6.66 11.08
CA PHE A 229 -13.57 6.57 9.69
C PHE A 229 -13.80 5.20 9.06
N ILE A 230 -14.10 4.15 9.84
CA ILE A 230 -14.39 2.80 9.34
C ILE A 230 -15.81 2.41 9.71
N SER A 231 -16.69 2.39 8.73
CA SER A 231 -18.10 2.08 8.95
C SER A 231 -18.33 0.62 9.34
N ASP A 232 -19.30 0.34 10.20
CA ASP A 232 -19.67 -1.02 10.62
C ASP A 232 -19.99 -1.94 9.42
N GLY A 233 -20.56 -1.36 8.37
CA GLY A 233 -20.87 -2.08 7.14
C GLY A 233 -19.63 -2.64 6.41
N VAL A 234 -18.43 -2.12 6.69
CA VAL A 234 -17.17 -2.54 6.08
C VAL A 234 -16.36 -3.46 7.01
N LYS A 235 -16.58 -3.42 8.32
CA LYS A 235 -15.83 -4.24 9.31
C LYS A 235 -15.82 -5.75 8.99
N HIS A 236 -16.87 -6.28 8.39
CA HIS A 236 -16.90 -7.70 8.02
C HIS A 236 -15.89 -8.07 6.91
N PHE A 237 -15.57 -7.14 6.00
CA PHE A 237 -14.54 -7.36 4.98
C PHE A 237 -13.13 -7.33 5.60
N TYR A 238 -12.90 -6.51 6.64
CA TYR A 238 -11.64 -6.53 7.39
C TYR A 238 -11.45 -7.83 8.17
N ARG A 239 -12.56 -8.46 8.69
CA ARG A 239 -12.49 -9.79 9.30
C ARG A 239 -12.06 -10.86 8.29
N ASP A 240 -12.47 -10.71 7.03
CA ASP A 240 -12.07 -11.61 5.95
C ASP A 240 -10.56 -11.51 5.71
N ILE A 241 -10.03 -10.29 5.53
CA ILE A 241 -8.59 -10.07 5.45
C ILE A 241 -7.83 -10.64 6.65
N HIS A 242 -8.34 -10.41 7.87
CA HIS A 242 -7.71 -10.94 9.09
C HIS A 242 -7.63 -12.47 9.09
N SER A 243 -8.60 -13.15 8.49
CA SER A 243 -8.60 -14.62 8.40
C SER A 243 -7.57 -15.19 7.42
N HIS A 244 -7.09 -14.37 6.49
CA HIS A 244 -6.06 -14.72 5.51
C HIS A 244 -4.63 -14.47 6.04
N LEU A 245 -4.46 -13.72 7.13
CA LEU A 245 -3.19 -13.40 7.79
C LEU A 245 -2.95 -14.31 9.02
#